data_7e88272639a8f08482bc7bce709fb778
#
_entry.id   7e88272639a8f08482bc7bce709fb778
#
_cell.length_a   1.000
_cell.length_b   1.000
_cell.length_c   1.000
_cell.angle_alpha   90.00
_cell.angle_beta   90.00
_cell.angle_gamma   90.00
#
_symmetry.space_group_name_H-M   'P 1'
#
loop_
_entity.id
_entity.type
_entity.pdbx_description
1 polymer ?
#
loop_
_entity_poly.entity_id
_entity_poly.type
_entity_poly.pdbx_seq_one_letter_code
_entity_poly.pdbx_strand_id
1 'polypeptide(L)'
;LVSIGVGAVIFIIGEILEHVGNVPTIPMFALFLIAYLVLGGKVLITAGKNIMKGQVFDENFLMCIATIGAFCIQEFPEAVGVMLFYRIGEYFEEKATEQSRTQIMEAVDLRPEVVNLVIGNDVRIIDAEEANVGDILLVRPGDRIPLDGVIIDGESRIDTSPVTGEPVPVMAKAGDNIVSGCVNTSCLLY
;
A
#
# COMPACT_ATOMS: atom_id res chain seq x y z
N LEU A 1 -2.03 -15.33 -0.51
CA LEU A 1 -2.63 -16.03 -1.67
C LEU A 1 -2.39 -17.54 -1.61
N VAL A 2 -1.17 -18.01 -1.37
CA VAL A 2 -0.84 -19.44 -1.30
C VAL A 2 -1.67 -20.19 -0.24
N SER A 3 -1.80 -19.64 0.97
CA SER A 3 -2.59 -20.27 2.05
C SER A 3 -4.09 -20.37 1.70
N ILE A 4 -4.64 -19.37 1.01
CA ILE A 4 -6.04 -19.40 0.54
C ILE A 4 -6.21 -20.50 -0.50
N GLY A 5 -5.29 -20.61 -1.47
CA GLY A 5 -5.34 -21.66 -2.49
C GLY A 5 -5.24 -23.07 -1.91
N VAL A 6 -4.28 -23.32 -1.01
CA VAL A 6 -4.12 -24.62 -0.34
C VAL A 6 -5.33 -24.96 0.52
N GLY A 7 -5.82 -23.99 1.32
CA GLY A 7 -7.00 -24.21 2.16
C GLY A 7 -8.27 -24.49 1.35
N ALA A 8 -8.46 -23.78 0.22
CA ALA A 8 -9.58 -24.02 -0.67
C ALA A 8 -9.54 -25.42 -1.30
N VAL A 9 -8.36 -25.91 -1.72
CA VAL A 9 -8.21 -27.27 -2.25
C VAL A 9 -8.55 -28.32 -1.19
N ILE A 10 -8.05 -28.17 0.05
CA ILE A 10 -8.35 -29.10 1.13
C ILE A 10 -9.86 -29.08 1.46
N PHE A 11 -10.47 -27.89 1.47
CA PHE A 11 -11.90 -27.73 1.68
C PHE A 11 -12.73 -28.47 0.62
N ILE A 12 -12.44 -28.26 -0.68
CA ILE A 12 -13.13 -28.92 -1.78
C ILE A 12 -12.98 -30.45 -1.70
N ILE A 13 -11.78 -30.94 -1.34
CA ILE A 13 -11.56 -32.37 -1.15
C ILE A 13 -12.44 -32.89 0.00
N GLY A 14 -12.54 -32.15 1.10
CA GLY A 14 -13.39 -32.47 2.25
C GLY A 14 -14.87 -32.58 1.86
N GLU A 15 -15.38 -31.59 1.13
CA GLU A 15 -16.76 -31.57 0.62
C GLU A 15 -17.08 -32.77 -0.27
N ILE A 16 -16.17 -33.10 -1.21
CA ILE A 16 -16.33 -34.26 -2.09
C ILE A 16 -16.36 -35.56 -1.29
N LEU A 17 -15.46 -35.73 -0.32
CA LEU A 17 -15.39 -36.92 0.51
C LEU A 17 -16.63 -37.09 1.39
N GLU A 18 -17.19 -36.00 1.90
CA GLU A 18 -18.44 -36.02 2.68
C GLU A 18 -19.63 -36.43 1.82
N HIS A 19 -19.72 -35.96 0.58
CA HIS A 19 -20.85 -36.25 -0.31
C HIS A 19 -20.77 -37.67 -0.99
N VAL A 20 -19.54 -38.15 -1.26
CA VAL A 20 -19.33 -39.37 -2.04
C VAL A 20 -19.06 -40.59 -1.15
N GLY A 21 -18.56 -40.40 0.07
CA GLY A 21 -18.05 -41.44 0.92
C GLY A 21 -18.74 -41.58 2.27
N ASN A 22 -18.88 -42.80 2.74
CA ASN A 22 -19.26 -43.13 4.12
C ASN A 22 -18.02 -42.97 5.03
N VAL A 23 -17.43 -41.76 5.06
CA VAL A 23 -16.20 -41.51 5.80
C VAL A 23 -16.56 -41.27 7.28
N PRO A 24 -15.86 -41.92 8.22
CA PRO A 24 -16.12 -41.69 9.65
C PRO A 24 -15.92 -40.21 10.04
N THR A 25 -16.65 -39.77 11.07
CA THR A 25 -16.63 -38.37 11.53
C THR A 25 -15.24 -37.87 11.98
N ILE A 26 -14.42 -38.77 12.57
CA ILE A 26 -13.11 -38.40 13.12
C ILE A 26 -12.12 -37.94 12.02
N PRO A 27 -11.87 -38.69 10.92
CA PRO A 27 -11.00 -38.22 9.86
C PRO A 27 -11.55 -36.97 9.13
N MET A 28 -12.88 -36.85 9.01
CA MET A 28 -13.51 -35.63 8.45
C MET A 28 -13.22 -34.40 9.33
N PHE A 29 -13.43 -34.53 10.63
CA PHE A 29 -13.06 -33.48 11.58
C PHE A 29 -11.58 -33.08 11.46
N ALA A 30 -10.67 -34.04 11.37
CA ALA A 30 -9.23 -33.75 11.24
C ALA A 30 -8.91 -33.02 9.93
N LEU A 31 -9.55 -33.41 8.82
CA LEU A 31 -9.35 -32.78 7.51
C LEU A 31 -9.82 -31.32 7.51
N PHE A 32 -11.04 -31.07 7.99
CA PHE A 32 -11.59 -29.72 8.06
C PHE A 32 -10.85 -28.86 9.09
N LEU A 33 -10.38 -29.44 10.20
CA LEU A 33 -9.55 -28.73 11.16
C LEU A 33 -8.23 -28.27 10.56
N ILE A 34 -7.57 -29.11 9.74
CA ILE A 34 -6.35 -28.73 9.04
C ILE A 34 -6.65 -27.58 8.05
N ALA A 35 -7.72 -27.72 7.24
CA ALA A 35 -8.14 -26.67 6.32
C ALA A 35 -8.39 -25.33 7.05
N TYR A 36 -9.10 -25.41 8.17
CA TYR A 36 -9.39 -24.25 9.03
C TYR A 36 -8.13 -23.59 9.59
N LEU A 37 -7.16 -24.35 10.08
CA LEU A 37 -5.90 -23.83 10.59
C LEU A 37 -5.03 -23.20 9.50
N VAL A 38 -5.02 -23.77 8.30
CA VAL A 38 -4.29 -23.22 7.14
C VAL A 38 -4.91 -21.90 6.68
N LEU A 39 -6.23 -21.80 6.64
CA LEU A 39 -6.95 -20.59 6.25
C LEU A 39 -6.95 -19.54 7.38
N GLY A 40 -7.37 -19.94 8.57
CA GLY A 40 -7.68 -19.06 9.69
C GLY A 40 -6.55 -18.82 10.69
N GLY A 41 -5.39 -19.47 10.56
CA GLY A 41 -4.31 -19.37 11.54
C GLY A 41 -3.87 -17.93 11.80
N LYS A 42 -3.75 -17.10 10.77
CA LYS A 42 -3.44 -15.66 10.91
C LYS A 42 -4.55 -14.92 11.67
N VAL A 43 -5.81 -15.20 11.34
CA VAL A 43 -7.01 -14.60 11.97
C VAL A 43 -7.07 -14.94 13.45
N LEU A 44 -6.88 -16.22 13.80
CA LEU A 44 -6.86 -16.69 15.19
C LEU A 44 -5.76 -16.01 16.01
N ILE A 45 -4.55 -15.89 15.47
CA ILE A 45 -3.43 -15.23 16.14
C ILE A 45 -3.72 -13.73 16.32
N THR A 46 -4.29 -13.09 15.31
CA THR A 46 -4.64 -11.66 15.35
C THR A 46 -5.74 -11.41 16.37
N ALA A 47 -6.80 -12.21 16.37
CA ALA A 47 -7.87 -12.15 17.36
C ALA A 47 -7.31 -12.31 18.81
N GLY A 48 -6.44 -13.29 19.03
CA GLY A 48 -5.79 -13.48 20.34
C GLY A 48 -4.96 -12.27 20.77
N LYS A 49 -4.18 -11.67 19.86
CA LYS A 49 -3.40 -10.47 20.14
C LYS A 49 -4.27 -9.25 20.45
N ASN A 50 -5.38 -9.08 19.72
CA ASN A 50 -6.29 -7.96 19.89
C ASN A 50 -7.07 -8.05 21.22
N ILE A 51 -7.46 -9.25 21.63
CA ILE A 51 -8.00 -9.50 22.98
C ILE A 51 -7.00 -9.08 24.06
N MET A 52 -5.73 -9.46 23.93
CA MET A 52 -4.69 -9.09 24.90
C MET A 52 -4.45 -7.58 24.96
N LYS A 53 -4.75 -6.84 23.88
CA LYS A 53 -4.68 -5.36 23.82
C LYS A 53 -5.97 -4.67 24.29
N GLY A 54 -6.99 -5.42 24.71
CA GLY A 54 -8.28 -4.89 25.16
C GLY A 54 -9.26 -4.57 24.02
N GLN A 55 -8.94 -4.92 22.79
CA GLN A 55 -9.82 -4.79 21.61
C GLN A 55 -10.58 -6.12 21.41
N VAL A 56 -11.63 -6.33 22.20
CA VAL A 56 -12.32 -7.63 22.26
C VAL A 56 -13.35 -7.79 21.13
N PHE A 57 -13.91 -6.69 20.60
CA PHE A 57 -14.99 -6.74 19.59
C PHE A 57 -14.51 -6.31 18.21
N ASP A 58 -13.42 -6.91 17.74
CA ASP A 58 -13.00 -6.75 16.34
C ASP A 58 -13.58 -7.86 15.46
N GLU A 59 -13.50 -7.66 14.14
CA GLU A 59 -14.03 -8.61 13.14
C GLU A 59 -13.37 -9.99 13.26
N ASN A 60 -12.05 -10.05 13.53
CA ASN A 60 -11.32 -11.31 13.68
C ASN A 60 -11.84 -12.13 14.86
N PHE A 61 -12.17 -11.46 15.98
CA PHE A 61 -12.76 -12.10 17.15
C PHE A 61 -14.15 -12.66 16.85
N LEU A 62 -15.02 -11.87 16.20
CA LEU A 62 -16.36 -12.32 15.83
C LEU A 62 -16.32 -13.52 14.88
N MET A 63 -15.42 -13.50 13.90
CA MET A 63 -15.21 -14.62 12.97
C MET A 63 -14.71 -15.87 13.69
N CYS A 64 -13.78 -15.72 14.65
CA CYS A 64 -13.30 -16.85 15.44
C CYS A 64 -14.43 -17.48 16.27
N ILE A 65 -15.27 -16.68 16.95
CA ILE A 65 -16.39 -17.21 17.74
C ILE A 65 -17.39 -17.94 16.85
N ALA A 66 -17.77 -17.34 15.70
CA ALA A 66 -18.73 -17.93 14.79
C ALA A 66 -18.25 -19.29 14.25
N THR A 67 -17.01 -19.36 13.81
CA THR A 67 -16.44 -20.58 13.21
C THR A 67 -16.14 -21.66 14.26
N ILE A 68 -15.67 -21.30 15.47
CA ILE A 68 -15.52 -22.24 16.58
C ILE A 68 -16.91 -22.78 17.00
N GLY A 69 -17.94 -21.91 17.04
CA GLY A 69 -19.30 -22.32 17.29
C GLY A 69 -19.82 -23.36 16.27
N ALA A 70 -19.54 -23.16 14.99
CA ALA A 70 -19.87 -24.12 13.94
C ALA A 70 -19.15 -25.48 14.15
N PHE A 71 -17.89 -25.47 14.53
CA PHE A 71 -17.17 -26.71 14.91
C PHE A 71 -17.81 -27.41 16.12
N CYS A 72 -18.32 -26.68 17.11
CA CYS A 72 -18.97 -27.27 18.30
C CYS A 72 -20.29 -27.96 17.97
N ILE A 73 -21.02 -27.48 16.97
CA ILE A 73 -22.28 -28.09 16.49
C ILE A 73 -22.05 -29.14 15.38
N GLN A 74 -20.77 -29.44 15.09
CA GLN A 74 -20.32 -30.41 14.07
C GLN A 74 -20.59 -30.03 12.61
N GLU A 75 -20.84 -28.75 12.34
CA GLU A 75 -20.95 -28.18 11.00
C GLU A 75 -19.57 -27.74 10.51
N PHE A 76 -18.72 -28.73 10.22
CA PHE A 76 -17.30 -28.51 9.85
C PHE A 76 -17.13 -27.81 8.49
N PRO A 77 -17.88 -28.20 7.44
CA PRO A 77 -17.82 -27.51 6.15
C PRO A 77 -18.16 -26.03 6.24
N GLU A 78 -19.22 -25.69 6.97
CA GLU A 78 -19.65 -24.31 7.17
C GLU A 78 -18.59 -23.48 7.84
N ALA A 79 -17.96 -24.00 8.89
CA ALA A 79 -16.88 -23.32 9.61
C ALA A 79 -15.70 -22.98 8.69
N VAL A 80 -15.30 -23.93 7.84
CA VAL A 80 -14.18 -23.74 6.91
C VAL A 80 -14.59 -22.86 5.74
N GLY A 81 -15.81 -23.03 5.22
CA GLY A 81 -16.37 -22.21 4.14
C GLY A 81 -16.45 -20.73 4.53
N VAL A 82 -16.97 -20.43 5.71
CA VAL A 82 -17.03 -19.06 6.26
C VAL A 82 -15.62 -18.47 6.37
N MET A 83 -14.66 -19.23 6.92
CA MET A 83 -13.28 -18.78 7.04
C MET A 83 -12.62 -18.54 5.67
N LEU A 84 -12.91 -19.39 4.67
CA LEU A 84 -12.41 -19.25 3.31
C LEU A 84 -12.93 -17.94 2.68
N PHE A 85 -14.23 -17.69 2.73
CA PHE A 85 -14.81 -16.47 2.18
C PHE A 85 -14.31 -15.21 2.89
N TYR A 86 -14.15 -15.26 4.21
CA TYR A 86 -13.56 -14.17 4.98
C TYR A 86 -12.14 -13.85 4.51
N ARG A 87 -11.29 -14.86 4.34
CA ARG A 87 -9.91 -14.69 3.86
C ARG A 87 -9.83 -14.16 2.43
N ILE A 88 -10.77 -14.55 1.58
CA ILE A 88 -10.88 -13.99 0.22
C ILE A 88 -11.26 -12.51 0.30
N GLY A 89 -12.24 -12.15 1.13
CA GLY A 89 -12.65 -10.77 1.36
C GLY A 89 -11.52 -9.89 1.88
N GLU A 90 -10.81 -10.33 2.91
CA GLU A 90 -9.62 -9.65 3.48
C GLU A 90 -8.55 -9.40 2.42
N TYR A 91 -8.29 -10.39 1.56
CA TYR A 91 -7.33 -10.22 0.47
C TYR A 91 -7.74 -9.12 -0.53
N PHE A 92 -9.02 -9.08 -0.92
CA PHE A 92 -9.50 -8.03 -1.83
C PHE A 92 -9.52 -6.66 -1.17
N GLU A 93 -9.84 -6.57 0.11
CA GLU A 93 -9.81 -5.33 0.88
C GLU A 93 -8.38 -4.79 1.02
N GLU A 94 -7.40 -5.64 1.40
CA GLU A 94 -5.99 -5.27 1.46
C GLU A 94 -5.53 -4.72 0.09
N LYS A 95 -5.86 -5.41 -1.01
CA LYS A 95 -5.48 -5.01 -2.36
C LYS A 95 -6.14 -3.70 -2.80
N ALA A 96 -7.42 -3.51 -2.53
CA ALA A 96 -8.13 -2.27 -2.84
C ALA A 96 -7.57 -1.08 -2.05
N THR A 97 -7.25 -1.28 -0.78
CA THR A 97 -6.66 -0.25 0.09
C THR A 97 -5.25 0.13 -0.38
N GLU A 98 -4.42 -0.84 -0.74
CA GLU A 98 -3.08 -0.61 -1.27
C GLU A 98 -3.13 0.19 -2.57
N GLN A 99 -4.01 -0.19 -3.50
CA GLN A 99 -4.18 0.52 -4.77
C GLN A 99 -4.66 1.97 -4.55
N SER A 100 -5.60 2.20 -3.63
CA SER A 100 -6.07 3.53 -3.28
C SER A 100 -4.96 4.40 -2.68
N ARG A 101 -4.13 3.83 -1.81
CA ARG A 101 -2.97 4.54 -1.23
C ARG A 101 -1.94 4.93 -2.29
N THR A 102 -1.62 4.02 -3.21
CA THR A 102 -0.69 4.30 -4.31
C THR A 102 -1.21 5.45 -5.18
N GLN A 103 -2.49 5.44 -5.56
CA GLN A 103 -3.09 6.53 -6.33
C GLN A 103 -3.07 7.88 -5.60
N ILE A 104 -3.28 7.88 -4.28
CA ILE A 104 -3.18 9.10 -3.47
C ILE A 104 -1.72 9.59 -3.44
N MET A 105 -0.75 8.70 -3.25
CA MET A 105 0.67 9.06 -3.24
C MET A 105 1.13 9.61 -4.59
N GLU A 106 0.73 8.98 -5.70
CA GLU A 106 1.00 9.48 -7.05
C GLU A 106 0.35 10.85 -7.32
N ALA A 107 -0.86 11.09 -6.80
CA ALA A 107 -1.53 12.38 -6.93
C ALA A 107 -0.90 13.49 -6.06
N VAL A 108 -0.24 13.12 -4.96
CA VAL A 108 0.45 14.05 -4.04
C VAL A 108 1.91 14.24 -4.42
N ASP A 109 2.52 13.29 -5.11
CA ASP A 109 3.90 13.44 -5.59
C ASP A 109 3.95 14.38 -6.80
N LEU A 110 4.11 15.66 -6.49
CA LEU A 110 4.18 16.75 -7.46
C LEU A 110 5.59 16.91 -8.05
N ARG A 111 6.52 16.00 -7.76
CA ARG A 111 7.91 16.08 -8.25
C ARG A 111 7.98 15.61 -9.70
N PRO A 112 8.74 16.28 -10.55
CA PRO A 112 9.06 15.77 -11.88
C PRO A 112 9.89 14.51 -11.79
N GLU A 113 9.57 13.51 -12.61
CA GLU A 113 10.35 12.27 -12.70
C GLU A 113 11.74 12.51 -13.33
N VAL A 114 11.88 13.56 -14.14
CA VAL A 114 13.11 13.88 -14.86
C VAL A 114 13.60 15.28 -14.52
N VAL A 115 14.92 15.47 -14.58
CA VAL A 115 15.60 16.75 -14.32
C VAL A 115 16.54 17.12 -15.44
N ASN A 116 16.78 18.41 -15.63
CA ASN A 116 17.72 18.93 -16.60
C ASN A 116 19.07 19.18 -15.90
N LEU A 117 19.98 18.21 -15.96
CA LEU A 117 21.33 18.29 -15.37
C LEU A 117 22.24 19.12 -16.28
N VAL A 118 22.93 20.12 -15.71
CA VAL A 118 23.92 20.95 -16.42
C VAL A 118 25.31 20.32 -16.29
N ILE A 119 25.91 19.95 -17.44
CA ILE A 119 27.26 19.41 -17.50
C ILE A 119 28.13 20.32 -18.37
N GLY A 120 28.87 21.23 -17.76
CA GLY A 120 29.63 22.24 -18.52
C GLY A 120 28.71 23.19 -19.30
N ASN A 121 28.72 23.12 -20.63
CA ASN A 121 27.85 23.93 -21.50
C ASN A 121 26.64 23.17 -22.05
N ASP A 122 26.51 21.89 -21.72
CA ASP A 122 25.43 21.03 -22.20
C ASP A 122 24.38 20.77 -21.09
N VAL A 123 23.14 20.54 -21.51
CA VAL A 123 22.04 20.16 -20.59
C VAL A 123 21.59 18.75 -20.97
N ARG A 124 21.61 17.85 -19.99
CA ARG A 124 21.19 16.45 -20.15
C ARG A 124 19.95 16.17 -19.31
N ILE A 125 18.97 15.51 -19.89
CA ILE A 125 17.81 15.02 -19.16
C ILE A 125 18.19 13.69 -18.53
N ILE A 126 18.02 13.59 -17.21
CA ILE A 126 18.22 12.36 -16.44
C ILE A 126 17.01 12.13 -15.52
N ASP A 127 16.89 10.92 -14.97
CA ASP A 127 15.90 10.65 -13.94
C ASP A 127 16.24 11.40 -12.65
N ALA A 128 15.24 11.91 -11.96
CA ALA A 128 15.45 12.71 -10.73
C ALA A 128 16.17 11.92 -9.63
N GLU A 129 16.01 10.57 -9.63
CA GLU A 129 16.69 9.67 -8.70
C GLU A 129 18.20 9.51 -8.98
N GLU A 130 18.66 9.82 -10.19
CA GLU A 130 20.07 9.77 -10.58
C GLU A 130 20.83 11.04 -10.17
N ALA A 131 20.12 12.12 -9.81
CA ALA A 131 20.76 13.38 -9.41
C ALA A 131 21.42 13.25 -8.03
N ASN A 132 22.62 13.81 -7.91
CA ASN A 132 23.42 13.77 -6.70
C ASN A 132 23.50 15.15 -6.05
N VAL A 133 23.78 15.17 -4.74
CA VAL A 133 24.02 16.41 -4.01
C VAL A 133 25.25 17.13 -4.57
N GLY A 134 25.06 18.36 -5.02
CA GLY A 134 26.08 19.19 -5.66
C GLY A 134 25.95 19.26 -7.17
N ASP A 135 25.00 18.55 -7.76
CA ASP A 135 24.67 18.71 -9.18
C ASP A 135 23.94 20.03 -9.43
N ILE A 136 24.16 20.62 -10.62
CA ILE A 136 23.52 21.84 -11.05
C ILE A 136 22.35 21.48 -11.96
N LEU A 137 21.16 21.90 -11.60
CA LEU A 137 19.94 21.65 -12.36
C LEU A 137 19.42 22.95 -13.00
N LEU A 138 19.00 22.85 -14.26
CA LEU A 138 18.34 23.94 -14.97
C LEU A 138 16.83 23.84 -14.80
N VAL A 139 16.22 24.88 -14.24
CA VAL A 139 14.75 24.96 -14.06
C VAL A 139 14.23 26.11 -14.95
N ARG A 140 13.43 25.77 -15.94
CA ARG A 140 12.86 26.72 -16.91
C ARG A 140 11.59 27.36 -16.37
N PRO A 141 11.17 28.53 -16.92
CA PRO A 141 9.84 29.05 -16.63
C PRO A 141 8.74 28.05 -16.98
N GLY A 142 7.85 27.81 -16.06
CA GLY A 142 6.79 26.79 -16.13
C GLY A 142 7.17 25.42 -15.60
N ASP A 143 8.47 25.16 -15.37
CA ASP A 143 8.91 23.89 -14.80
C ASP A 143 8.65 23.86 -13.30
N ARG A 144 8.34 22.68 -12.79
CA ARG A 144 8.36 22.40 -11.35
C ARG A 144 9.78 22.19 -10.87
N ILE A 145 10.08 22.71 -9.69
CA ILE A 145 11.36 22.50 -9.02
C ILE A 145 11.43 21.04 -8.59
N PRO A 146 12.38 20.26 -9.13
CA PRO A 146 12.37 18.81 -8.92
C PRO A 146 12.90 18.38 -7.57
N LEU A 147 13.92 19.07 -7.06
CA LEU A 147 14.63 18.73 -5.82
C LEU A 147 14.85 19.98 -4.97
N ASP A 148 14.98 19.78 -3.67
CA ASP A 148 15.36 20.86 -2.76
C ASP A 148 16.78 21.34 -3.06
N GLY A 149 17.00 22.64 -3.08
CA GLY A 149 18.31 23.18 -3.43
C GLY A 149 18.47 24.66 -3.10
N VAL A 150 19.57 25.21 -3.61
CA VAL A 150 19.92 26.62 -3.50
C VAL A 150 20.09 27.19 -4.91
N ILE A 151 19.51 28.31 -5.18
CA ILE A 151 19.69 29.03 -6.47
C ILE A 151 21.14 29.51 -6.54
N ILE A 152 21.88 29.09 -7.55
CA ILE A 152 23.26 29.54 -7.78
C ILE A 152 23.35 30.70 -8.77
N ASP A 153 22.40 30.77 -9.72
CA ASP A 153 22.31 31.85 -10.69
C ASP A 153 20.86 32.06 -11.14
N GLY A 154 20.52 33.30 -11.44
CA GLY A 154 19.19 33.73 -11.88
C GLY A 154 18.37 34.39 -10.77
N GLU A 155 17.25 34.99 -11.20
CA GLU A 155 16.24 35.59 -10.35
C GLU A 155 14.86 35.32 -10.97
N SER A 156 13.94 34.75 -10.20
CA SER A 156 12.61 34.41 -10.70
C SER A 156 11.54 34.52 -9.63
N ARG A 157 10.29 34.47 -10.06
CA ARG A 157 9.14 34.30 -9.18
C ARG A 157 8.83 32.82 -9.05
N ILE A 158 8.70 32.35 -7.84
CA ILE A 158 8.37 30.98 -7.50
C ILE A 158 6.94 30.92 -6.95
N ASP A 159 6.11 30.16 -7.61
CA ASP A 159 4.78 29.82 -7.08
C ASP A 159 4.94 28.68 -6.07
N THR A 160 4.73 29.03 -4.80
CA THR A 160 4.81 28.07 -3.68
C THR A 160 3.46 27.46 -3.34
N SER A 161 2.38 27.87 -4.01
CA SER A 161 1.02 27.43 -3.70
C SER A 161 0.82 25.92 -3.70
N PRO A 162 1.50 25.13 -4.57
CA PRO A 162 1.37 23.67 -4.54
C PRO A 162 1.88 23.03 -3.23
N VAL A 163 2.82 23.71 -2.55
CA VAL A 163 3.47 23.19 -1.33
C VAL A 163 2.92 23.86 -0.07
N THR A 164 2.78 25.19 -0.09
CA THR A 164 2.39 25.99 1.09
C THR A 164 0.91 26.33 1.14
N GLY A 165 0.21 26.27 0.00
CA GLY A 165 -1.17 26.74 -0.15
C GLY A 165 -1.30 28.26 -0.27
N GLU A 166 -0.21 29.03 -0.23
CA GLU A 166 -0.23 30.49 -0.34
C GLU A 166 -0.25 30.93 -1.81
N PRO A 167 -1.27 31.69 -2.27
CA PRO A 167 -1.45 32.00 -3.69
C PRO A 167 -0.54 33.11 -4.23
N VAL A 168 0.39 33.64 -3.43
CA VAL A 168 1.25 34.76 -3.84
C VAL A 168 2.65 34.25 -4.20
N PRO A 169 3.09 34.38 -5.48
CA PRO A 169 4.44 34.00 -5.85
C PRO A 169 5.52 34.82 -5.12
N VAL A 170 6.55 34.15 -4.66
CA VAL A 170 7.67 34.74 -3.92
C VAL A 170 8.83 35.00 -4.89
N MET A 171 9.49 36.15 -4.76
CA MET A 171 10.75 36.43 -5.48
C MET A 171 11.87 35.59 -4.86
N ALA A 172 12.60 34.89 -5.70
CA ALA A 172 13.77 34.11 -5.32
C ALA A 172 14.95 34.44 -6.23
N LYS A 173 16.14 34.54 -5.65
CA LYS A 173 17.39 34.96 -6.32
C LYS A 173 18.56 34.08 -5.88
N ALA A 174 19.70 34.25 -6.51
CA ALA A 174 20.92 33.54 -6.16
C ALA A 174 21.23 33.63 -4.65
N GLY A 175 21.44 32.50 -4.02
CA GLY A 175 21.64 32.32 -2.57
C GLY A 175 20.40 31.94 -1.78
N ASP A 176 19.20 32.02 -2.36
CA ASP A 176 17.97 31.63 -1.69
C ASP A 176 17.73 30.11 -1.79
N ASN A 177 17.17 29.53 -0.73
CA ASN A 177 16.73 28.14 -0.71
C ASN A 177 15.41 27.98 -1.44
N ILE A 178 15.29 26.91 -2.22
CA ILE A 178 14.06 26.52 -2.91
C ILE A 178 13.65 25.10 -2.52
N VAL A 179 12.33 24.87 -2.52
CA VAL A 179 11.74 23.59 -2.13
C VAL A 179 11.14 22.91 -3.35
N SER A 180 11.32 21.61 -3.44
CA SER A 180 10.75 20.78 -4.49
C SER A 180 9.21 20.87 -4.53
N GLY A 181 8.63 20.73 -5.73
CA GLY A 181 7.19 20.82 -5.93
C GLY A 181 6.67 22.23 -6.21
N CYS A 182 7.41 23.30 -5.88
CA CYS A 182 7.10 24.68 -6.28
C CYS A 182 7.26 24.85 -7.80
N VAL A 183 6.68 25.89 -8.37
CA VAL A 183 6.75 26.17 -9.84
C VAL A 183 7.54 27.44 -10.10
N ASN A 184 8.52 27.34 -10.98
CA ASN A 184 9.24 28.51 -11.50
C ASN A 184 8.38 29.23 -12.54
N THR A 185 8.09 30.55 -12.35
CA THR A 185 7.10 31.23 -13.19
C THR A 185 7.67 32.22 -14.19
N SER A 186 8.91 32.72 -14.03
CA SER A 186 9.36 33.89 -14.80
C SER A 186 10.65 33.71 -15.59
N CYS A 187 11.75 33.32 -14.96
CA CYS A 187 13.07 33.28 -15.56
C CYS A 187 13.77 31.93 -15.37
N LEU A 188 14.88 31.72 -16.08
CA LEU A 188 15.74 30.56 -15.89
C LEU A 188 16.41 30.61 -14.51
N LEU A 189 16.49 29.46 -13.86
CA LEU A 189 17.21 29.27 -12.60
C LEU A 189 18.21 28.11 -12.75
N TYR A 190 19.34 28.26 -12.10
CA TYR A 190 20.39 27.25 -12.02
C TYR A 190 20.71 26.95 -10.56
#